data_6aa8796069eced07f354b7857c53c606
#
_entry.id   6aa8796069eced07f354b7857c53c606
#
_cell.length_a   1.000
_cell.length_b   1.000
_cell.length_c   1.000
_cell.angle_alpha   90.00
_cell.angle_beta   90.00
_cell.angle_gamma   90.00
#
_symmetry.space_group_name_H-M   'P 1'
#
loop_
_entity.id
_entity.type
_entity.pdbx_description
1 polymer ?
#
loop_
_entity_poly.entity_id
_entity_poly.type
_entity_poly.pdbx_seq_one_letter_code
_entity_poly.pdbx_strand_id
1 'polypeptide(L)'
;MVSKHGTASSAQAKAEVDARTESRARAMLDEAASLAPASTNGDAELADQLSEKARVAWTKNGLLIPSTKLAEEWGITRGALDQAEEGYEVFLLKIRGWLWAPAVFAKLKRSAVAKVCRTMPSADEVSKLFFWMQPHGALGRKTPAQAIQAGQLERVLEIARGLAEENGWGHAEAN
;
A
#
# COMPACT_ATOMS: atom_id res chain seq x y z
N MET A 1 43.42 7.54 25.40
CA MET A 1 42.23 6.68 25.35
C MET A 1 41.03 7.50 24.95
N VAL A 2 40.61 7.40 23.72
CA VAL A 2 39.41 8.09 23.20
C VAL A 2 38.35 7.04 22.90
N SER A 3 37.26 7.04 23.71
CA SER A 3 36.10 6.21 23.52
C SER A 3 35.28 6.68 22.33
N LYS A 4 35.30 5.94 21.25
CA LYS A 4 34.29 6.04 20.19
C LYS A 4 33.04 5.25 20.61
N HIS A 5 32.09 5.92 21.23
CA HIS A 5 30.75 5.37 21.45
C HIS A 5 29.73 6.37 20.90
N GLY A 6 28.93 5.96 19.92
CA GLY A 6 27.65 6.59 19.73
C GLY A 6 27.25 7.03 18.33
N THR A 7 27.25 6.16 17.32
CA THR A 7 26.53 6.45 16.06
C THR A 7 25.70 5.27 15.52
N ALA A 8 25.71 4.12 16.17
CA ALA A 8 24.92 2.94 15.77
C ALA A 8 23.48 2.93 16.33
N SER A 9 23.18 3.73 17.36
CA SER A 9 21.92 3.64 18.13
C SER A 9 20.70 4.26 17.41
N SER A 10 20.88 5.35 16.65
CA SER A 10 19.73 6.05 16.04
C SER A 10 19.21 5.36 14.79
N ALA A 11 20.07 4.74 13.98
CA ALA A 11 19.68 3.99 12.80
C ALA A 11 18.98 2.67 13.16
N GLN A 12 19.43 2.00 14.22
CA GLN A 12 18.79 0.80 14.75
C GLN A 12 17.43 1.10 15.40
N ALA A 13 17.30 2.19 16.14
CA ALA A 13 16.02 2.62 16.73
C ALA A 13 14.99 2.98 15.64
N LYS A 14 15.40 3.61 14.57
CA LYS A 14 14.53 3.94 13.44
C LYS A 14 14.10 2.69 12.67
N ALA A 15 15.01 1.74 12.42
CA ALA A 15 14.70 0.46 11.78
C ALA A 15 13.76 -0.40 12.65
N GLU A 16 13.90 -0.35 13.97
CA GLU A 16 13.06 -1.08 14.92
C GLU A 16 11.64 -0.48 15.03
N VAL A 17 11.52 0.84 14.96
CA VAL A 17 10.22 1.54 14.90
C VAL A 17 9.53 1.27 13.57
N ASP A 18 10.24 1.30 12.45
CA ASP A 18 9.70 0.97 11.12
C ASP A 18 9.23 -0.51 11.07
N ALA A 19 10.02 -1.45 11.60
CA ALA A 19 9.66 -2.87 11.67
C ALA A 19 8.44 -3.13 12.57
N ARG A 20 8.30 -2.42 13.69
CA ARG A 20 7.12 -2.51 14.57
C ARG A 20 5.87 -1.95 13.90
N THR A 21 5.99 -0.85 13.18
CA THR A 21 4.88 -0.23 12.44
C THR A 21 4.41 -1.14 11.31
N GLU A 22 5.33 -1.74 10.58
CA GLU A 22 5.02 -2.72 9.52
C GLU A 22 4.39 -4.00 10.09
N SER A 23 4.90 -4.52 11.20
CA SER A 23 4.35 -5.72 11.86
C SER A 23 2.95 -5.47 12.41
N ARG A 24 2.70 -4.29 12.95
CA ARG A 24 1.39 -3.91 13.49
C ARG A 24 0.37 -3.67 12.37
N ALA A 25 0.78 -3.05 11.27
CA ALA A 25 -0.04 -2.88 10.08
C ALA A 25 -0.42 -4.23 9.48
N ARG A 26 0.51 -5.18 9.45
CA ARG A 26 0.29 -6.55 8.97
C ARG A 26 -0.72 -7.31 9.84
N ALA A 27 -0.60 -7.24 11.16
CA ALA A 27 -1.55 -7.87 12.09
C ALA A 27 -2.97 -7.32 11.92
N MET A 28 -3.12 -6.01 11.64
CA MET A 28 -4.42 -5.39 11.42
C MET A 28 -5.04 -5.75 10.07
N LEU A 29 -4.22 -5.98 9.03
CA LEU A 29 -4.68 -6.48 7.74
C LEU A 29 -5.14 -7.94 7.84
N ASP A 30 -4.41 -8.77 8.58
CA ASP A 30 -4.79 -10.16 8.88
C ASP A 30 -6.09 -10.24 9.67
N GLU A 31 -6.26 -9.35 10.66
CA GLU A 31 -7.50 -9.27 11.44
C GLU A 31 -8.69 -8.81 10.57
N ALA A 32 -8.50 -7.83 9.68
CA ALA A 32 -9.51 -7.40 8.74
C ALA A 32 -9.88 -8.48 7.71
N ALA A 33 -8.90 -9.27 7.25
CA ALA A 33 -9.14 -10.40 6.34
C ALA A 33 -9.84 -11.59 7.03
N SER A 34 -9.60 -11.78 8.32
CA SER A 34 -10.23 -12.84 9.15
C SER A 34 -11.70 -12.57 9.48
N LEU A 35 -12.13 -11.32 9.34
CA LEU A 35 -13.51 -10.87 9.63
C LEU A 35 -14.44 -10.87 8.41
N ALA A 36 -14.06 -11.52 7.31
CA ALA A 36 -14.90 -11.62 6.11
C ALA A 36 -16.11 -12.56 6.37
N PRO A 37 -17.35 -12.03 6.42
CA PRO A 37 -18.53 -12.82 6.77
C PRO A 37 -19.17 -13.48 5.56
N ALA A 38 -19.79 -14.63 5.80
CA ALA A 38 -20.71 -15.28 4.87
C ALA A 38 -22.11 -14.67 4.98
N SER A 39 -22.60 -14.18 3.90
CA SER A 39 -23.87 -13.64 3.41
C SER A 39 -25.15 -13.77 4.23
N THR A 40 -25.64 -12.62 4.74
CA THR A 40 -27.05 -12.21 4.79
C THR A 40 -27.12 -10.66 4.85
N ASN A 41 -28.26 -10.03 4.53
CA ASN A 41 -28.35 -8.55 4.39
C ASN A 41 -27.93 -7.76 5.64
N GLY A 42 -28.07 -8.31 6.84
CA GLY A 42 -27.55 -7.72 8.07
C GLY A 42 -26.03 -7.86 8.21
N ASP A 43 -25.46 -8.89 7.62
CA ASP A 43 -24.02 -9.14 7.63
C ASP A 43 -23.28 -8.21 6.66
N ALA A 44 -23.93 -7.78 5.57
CA ALA A 44 -23.36 -6.82 4.62
C ALA A 44 -23.19 -5.43 5.26
N GLU A 45 -24.16 -4.96 6.03
CA GLU A 45 -24.08 -3.68 6.73
C GLU A 45 -23.03 -3.71 7.86
N LEU A 46 -22.93 -4.81 8.58
CA LEU A 46 -21.90 -5.02 9.59
C LEU A 46 -20.52 -5.12 8.96
N ALA A 47 -20.39 -5.82 7.84
CA ALA A 47 -19.15 -5.91 7.06
C ALA A 47 -18.70 -4.54 6.55
N ASP A 48 -19.64 -3.71 6.09
CA ASP A 48 -19.34 -2.34 5.63
C ASP A 48 -18.87 -1.44 6.79
N GLN A 49 -19.52 -1.53 7.95
CA GLN A 49 -19.10 -0.81 9.16
C GLN A 49 -17.73 -1.27 9.67
N LEU A 50 -17.43 -2.58 9.63
CA LEU A 50 -16.13 -3.12 10.00
C LEU A 50 -15.04 -2.68 9.00
N SER A 51 -15.36 -2.67 7.71
CA SER A 51 -14.51 -2.16 6.64
C SER A 51 -14.20 -0.68 6.83
N GLU A 52 -15.18 0.14 7.16
CA GLU A 52 -14.99 1.57 7.48
C GLU A 52 -14.09 1.78 8.70
N LYS A 53 -14.32 1.02 9.78
CA LYS A 53 -13.45 1.07 10.98
C LYS A 53 -12.02 0.67 10.67
N ALA A 54 -11.81 -0.37 9.87
CA ALA A 54 -10.49 -0.79 9.43
C ALA A 54 -9.79 0.30 8.61
N ARG A 55 -10.48 0.90 7.65
CA ARG A 55 -9.96 2.01 6.83
C ARG A 55 -9.55 3.21 7.69
N VAL A 56 -10.35 3.60 8.67
CA VAL A 56 -10.01 4.66 9.64
C VAL A 56 -8.81 4.26 10.49
N ALA A 57 -8.69 3.01 10.90
CA ALA A 57 -7.53 2.53 11.63
C ALA A 57 -6.23 2.63 10.81
N TRP A 58 -6.29 2.36 9.51
CA TRP A 58 -5.13 2.48 8.61
C TRP A 58 -4.60 3.93 8.53
N THR A 59 -5.49 4.93 8.60
CA THR A 59 -5.05 6.33 8.63
C THR A 59 -4.37 6.69 9.97
N LYS A 60 -4.90 6.19 11.08
CA LYS A 60 -4.36 6.46 12.43
C LYS A 60 -3.03 5.76 12.68
N ASN A 61 -2.81 4.59 12.09
CA ASN A 61 -1.59 3.81 12.28
C ASN A 61 -0.47 4.15 11.30
N GLY A 62 -0.67 5.15 10.44
CA GLY A 62 0.33 5.60 9.48
C GLY A 62 0.53 4.66 8.28
N LEU A 63 -0.37 3.71 8.06
CA LEU A 63 -0.38 2.88 6.85
C LEU A 63 -0.75 3.70 5.62
N LEU A 64 -1.63 4.67 5.81
CA LEU A 64 -2.06 5.62 4.80
C LEU A 64 -1.63 7.03 5.21
N ILE A 65 -1.29 7.84 4.21
CA ILE A 65 -1.00 9.28 4.34
C ILE A 65 -2.00 10.08 3.51
N PRO A 66 -2.27 11.34 3.85
CA PRO A 66 -3.08 12.19 3.00
C PRO A 66 -2.50 12.28 1.57
N SER A 67 -3.35 12.27 0.55
CA SER A 67 -2.92 12.39 -0.85
C SER A 67 -2.09 13.64 -1.11
N THR A 68 -2.40 14.74 -0.42
CA THR A 68 -1.61 15.99 -0.46
C THR A 68 -0.17 15.78 -0.01
N LYS A 69 0.04 14.98 1.02
CA LYS A 69 1.39 14.65 1.49
C LYS A 69 2.17 13.81 0.47
N LEU A 70 1.50 12.86 -0.20
CA LEU A 70 2.15 12.11 -1.28
C LEU A 70 2.56 13.04 -2.43
N ALA A 71 1.70 13.98 -2.82
CA ALA A 71 2.03 14.96 -3.85
C ALA A 71 3.25 15.81 -3.47
N GLU A 72 3.34 16.26 -2.22
CA GLU A 72 4.52 16.98 -1.69
C GLU A 72 5.79 16.13 -1.77
N GLU A 73 5.75 14.88 -1.32
CA GLU A 73 6.89 13.95 -1.34
C GLU A 73 7.37 13.65 -2.78
N TRP A 74 6.47 13.61 -3.74
CA TRP A 74 6.79 13.41 -5.14
C TRP A 74 7.12 14.72 -5.88
N GLY A 75 6.96 15.88 -5.25
CA GLY A 75 7.19 17.18 -5.85
C GLY A 75 6.25 17.50 -7.01
N ILE A 76 5.00 17.05 -6.92
CA ILE A 76 3.97 17.26 -7.95
C ILE A 76 2.78 18.03 -7.38
N THR A 77 1.98 18.62 -8.27
CA THR A 77 0.73 19.28 -7.89
C THR A 77 -0.35 18.24 -7.59
N ARG A 78 -1.39 18.65 -6.86
CA ARG A 78 -2.57 17.83 -6.63
C ARG A 78 -3.23 17.40 -7.94
N GLY A 79 -3.39 18.32 -8.90
CA GLY A 79 -3.95 17.99 -10.21
C GLY A 79 -3.12 16.96 -10.97
N ALA A 80 -1.78 16.99 -10.84
CA ALA A 80 -0.94 15.96 -11.42
C ALA A 80 -1.10 14.59 -10.72
N LEU A 81 -1.42 14.58 -9.44
CA LEU A 81 -1.73 13.35 -8.70
C LEU A 81 -3.10 12.78 -9.12
N ASP A 82 -4.10 13.66 -9.29
CA ASP A 82 -5.44 13.26 -9.76
C ASP A 82 -5.36 12.66 -11.19
N GLN A 83 -4.58 13.26 -12.08
CA GLN A 83 -4.30 12.70 -13.42
C GLN A 83 -3.56 11.36 -13.36
N ALA A 84 -2.65 11.18 -12.40
CA ALA A 84 -1.96 9.92 -12.21
C ALA A 84 -2.92 8.81 -11.72
N GLU A 85 -3.91 9.16 -10.92
CA GLU A 85 -4.96 8.22 -10.50
C GLU A 85 -5.85 7.82 -11.69
N GLU A 86 -6.32 8.78 -12.48
CA GLU A 86 -7.07 8.53 -13.72
C GLU A 86 -6.29 7.67 -14.72
N GLY A 87 -4.97 7.83 -14.78
CA GLY A 87 -4.06 7.04 -15.61
C GLY A 87 -3.61 5.70 -15.02
N TYR A 88 -4.23 5.27 -13.92
CA TYR A 88 -3.85 4.04 -13.19
C TYR A 88 -2.39 4.00 -12.75
N GLU A 89 -1.74 5.16 -12.61
CA GLU A 89 -0.36 5.27 -12.13
C GLU A 89 -0.25 5.17 -10.61
N VAL A 90 -1.33 5.48 -9.93
CA VAL A 90 -1.46 5.44 -8.48
C VAL A 90 -2.91 5.09 -8.14
N PHE A 91 -3.16 4.63 -6.95
CA PHE A 91 -4.52 4.49 -6.43
C PHE A 91 -4.63 5.24 -5.10
N LEU A 92 -5.80 5.80 -4.87
CA LEU A 92 -6.12 6.53 -3.66
C LEU A 92 -7.34 5.88 -3.01
N LEU A 93 -7.36 5.83 -1.69
CA LEU A 93 -8.49 5.34 -0.92
C LEU A 93 -9.32 6.52 -0.42
N LYS A 94 -10.61 6.51 -0.70
CA LYS A 94 -11.53 7.52 -0.17
C LYS A 94 -12.03 7.07 1.22
N ILE A 95 -11.66 7.82 2.26
CA ILE A 95 -12.07 7.55 3.64
C ILE A 95 -12.65 8.83 4.22
N ARG A 96 -13.91 8.80 4.61
CA ARG A 96 -14.66 9.94 5.17
C ARG A 96 -14.56 11.22 4.33
N GLY A 97 -14.63 11.07 3.01
CA GLY A 97 -14.56 12.20 2.08
C GLY A 97 -13.16 12.70 1.73
N TRP A 98 -12.12 12.17 2.37
CA TRP A 98 -10.72 12.51 2.12
C TRP A 98 -10.03 11.42 1.31
N LEU A 99 -9.08 11.83 0.47
CA LEU A 99 -8.25 10.92 -0.32
C LEU A 99 -6.94 10.59 0.42
N TRP A 100 -6.65 9.32 0.51
CA TRP A 100 -5.50 8.76 1.19
C TRP A 100 -4.68 7.89 0.26
N ALA A 101 -3.37 7.94 0.39
CA ALA A 101 -2.44 7.13 -0.37
C ALA A 101 -1.68 6.16 0.55
N PRO A 102 -1.25 4.99 0.05
CA PRO A 102 -0.35 4.13 0.81
C PRO A 102 0.93 4.87 1.20
N ALA A 103 1.27 4.88 2.50
CA ALA A 103 2.44 5.60 3.01
C ALA A 103 3.77 5.13 2.38
N VAL A 104 3.82 3.86 1.95
CA VAL A 104 5.00 3.28 1.28
C VAL A 104 5.33 3.96 -0.05
N PHE A 105 4.35 4.58 -0.71
CA PHE A 105 4.57 5.29 -1.97
C PHE A 105 5.48 6.52 -1.82
N ALA A 106 5.41 7.19 -0.69
CA ALA A 106 6.30 8.32 -0.40
C ALA A 106 7.79 7.95 -0.39
N LYS A 107 8.09 6.68 -0.14
CA LYS A 107 9.46 6.14 -0.12
C LYS A 107 9.92 5.58 -1.47
N LEU A 108 9.08 5.61 -2.48
CA LEU A 108 9.31 5.03 -3.80
C LEU A 108 9.31 6.10 -4.88
N LYS A 109 10.02 5.83 -5.97
CA LYS A 109 9.93 6.67 -7.17
C LYS A 109 8.55 6.53 -7.80
N ARG A 110 7.91 7.66 -8.15
CA ARG A 110 6.62 7.69 -8.84
C ARG A 110 6.56 6.73 -10.03
N SER A 111 7.62 6.71 -10.86
CA SER A 111 7.70 5.85 -12.03
C SER A 111 7.65 4.35 -11.71
N ALA A 112 8.22 3.93 -10.59
CA ALA A 112 8.14 2.53 -10.15
C ALA A 112 6.73 2.16 -9.67
N VAL A 113 6.10 3.03 -8.89
CA VAL A 113 4.70 2.86 -8.45
C VAL A 113 3.77 2.80 -9.65
N ALA A 114 3.92 3.73 -10.60
CA ALA A 114 3.10 3.79 -11.81
C ALA A 114 3.18 2.51 -12.65
N LYS A 115 4.37 1.97 -12.85
CA LYS A 115 4.56 0.72 -13.60
C LYS A 115 3.79 -0.44 -12.96
N VAL A 116 3.86 -0.55 -11.64
CA VAL A 116 3.18 -1.63 -10.91
C VAL A 116 1.66 -1.43 -10.89
N CYS A 117 1.18 -0.24 -10.57
CA CYS A 117 -0.26 0.04 -10.52
C CYS A 117 -0.95 -0.18 -11.87
N ARG A 118 -0.30 0.16 -12.97
CA ARG A 118 -0.82 -0.07 -14.33
C ARG A 118 -0.97 -1.54 -14.72
N THR A 119 -0.36 -2.47 -14.01
CA THR A 119 -0.57 -3.91 -14.25
C THR A 119 -1.88 -4.43 -13.69
N MET A 120 -2.52 -3.68 -12.80
CA MET A 120 -3.75 -4.08 -12.08
C MET A 120 -4.81 -2.96 -12.15
N PRO A 121 -5.19 -2.49 -13.36
CA PRO A 121 -6.09 -1.33 -13.47
C PRO A 121 -7.47 -1.59 -12.86
N SER A 122 -8.04 -2.78 -13.05
CA SER A 122 -9.38 -3.14 -12.58
C SER A 122 -9.42 -3.70 -11.14
N ALA A 123 -8.29 -3.83 -10.46
CA ALA A 123 -8.30 -4.23 -9.06
C ALA A 123 -8.88 -3.10 -8.19
N ASP A 124 -9.68 -3.44 -7.19
CA ASP A 124 -10.15 -2.46 -6.21
C ASP A 124 -9.00 -1.94 -5.32
N GLU A 125 -9.21 -0.80 -4.68
CA GLU A 125 -8.15 -0.13 -3.92
C GLU A 125 -7.67 -0.96 -2.72
N VAL A 126 -8.56 -1.75 -2.13
CA VAL A 126 -8.22 -2.60 -0.98
C VAL A 126 -7.33 -3.76 -1.43
N SER A 127 -7.69 -4.43 -2.53
CA SER A 127 -6.87 -5.49 -3.14
C SER A 127 -5.48 -4.97 -3.54
N LYS A 128 -5.41 -3.78 -4.14
CA LYS A 128 -4.14 -3.12 -4.44
C LYS A 128 -3.34 -2.84 -3.16
N LEU A 129 -3.99 -2.33 -2.11
CA LEU A 129 -3.32 -2.07 -0.83
C LEU A 129 -2.74 -3.36 -0.23
N PHE A 130 -3.50 -4.44 -0.21
CA PHE A 130 -3.03 -5.75 0.27
C PHE A 130 -1.83 -6.24 -0.52
N PHE A 131 -1.86 -6.15 -1.85
CA PHE A 131 -0.70 -6.49 -2.68
C PHE A 131 0.56 -5.76 -2.23
N TRP A 132 0.48 -4.43 -2.02
CA TRP A 132 1.63 -3.61 -1.64
C TRP A 132 2.14 -3.87 -0.23
N MET A 133 1.27 -4.33 0.68
CA MET A 133 1.58 -4.48 2.10
C MET A 133 1.97 -5.90 2.49
N GLN A 134 1.58 -6.90 1.70
CA GLN A 134 1.89 -8.28 2.01
C GLN A 134 3.26 -8.71 1.48
N PRO A 135 4.00 -9.54 2.26
CA PRO A 135 5.21 -10.16 1.75
C PRO A 135 4.88 -11.30 0.80
N HIS A 136 5.60 -11.35 -0.30
CA HIS A 136 5.46 -12.40 -1.29
C HIS A 136 6.64 -13.39 -1.21
N GLY A 137 6.33 -14.68 -1.24
CA GLY A 137 7.35 -15.73 -1.22
C GLY A 137 8.37 -15.60 -2.36
N ALA A 138 7.89 -15.25 -3.56
CA ALA A 138 8.72 -15.01 -4.73
C ALA A 138 9.66 -13.79 -4.61
N LEU A 139 9.41 -12.89 -3.66
CA LEU A 139 10.27 -11.75 -3.33
C LEU A 139 11.20 -12.03 -2.13
N GLY A 140 11.33 -13.27 -1.71
CA GLY A 140 12.09 -13.62 -0.51
C GLY A 140 11.43 -13.10 0.77
N ARG A 141 10.11 -13.17 0.82
CA ARG A 141 9.26 -12.65 1.92
C ARG A 141 9.35 -11.14 2.13
N LYS A 142 9.74 -10.38 1.11
CA LYS A 142 9.67 -8.93 1.10
C LYS A 142 8.31 -8.46 0.60
N THR A 143 7.88 -7.29 1.05
CA THR A 143 6.77 -6.59 0.41
C THR A 143 7.21 -6.04 -0.95
N PRO A 144 6.29 -5.76 -1.89
CA PRO A 144 6.63 -5.10 -3.15
C PRO A 144 7.42 -3.81 -2.96
N ALA A 145 7.06 -2.99 -1.98
CA ALA A 145 7.78 -1.76 -1.68
C ALA A 145 9.25 -2.03 -1.27
N GLN A 146 9.48 -2.99 -0.37
CA GLN A 146 10.82 -3.39 0.05
C GLN A 146 11.64 -3.99 -1.10
N ALA A 147 10.99 -4.79 -1.95
CA ALA A 147 11.65 -5.38 -3.12
C ALA A 147 12.07 -4.32 -4.14
N ILE A 148 11.22 -3.31 -4.39
CA ILE A 148 11.56 -2.18 -5.27
C ILE A 148 12.73 -1.38 -4.72
N GLN A 149 12.75 -1.10 -3.41
CA GLN A 149 13.88 -0.44 -2.75
C GLN A 149 15.18 -1.24 -2.86
N ALA A 150 15.08 -2.57 -2.91
CA ALA A 150 16.21 -3.47 -3.12
C ALA A 150 16.57 -3.66 -4.62
N GLY A 151 15.98 -2.90 -5.54
CA GLY A 151 16.26 -2.97 -6.97
C GLY A 151 15.55 -4.10 -7.72
N GLN A 152 14.54 -4.73 -7.14
CA GLN A 152 13.84 -5.89 -7.72
C GLN A 152 12.51 -5.50 -8.41
N LEU A 153 12.45 -4.33 -9.05
CA LEU A 153 11.23 -3.83 -9.69
C LEU A 153 10.65 -4.81 -10.72
N GLU A 154 11.49 -5.40 -11.58
CA GLU A 154 11.03 -6.34 -12.62
C GLU A 154 10.38 -7.59 -12.00
N ARG A 155 10.92 -8.08 -10.90
CA ARG A 155 10.33 -9.21 -10.17
C ARG A 155 8.96 -8.87 -9.57
N VAL A 156 8.82 -7.64 -9.07
CA VAL A 156 7.52 -7.14 -8.57
C VAL A 156 6.51 -7.04 -9.71
N LEU A 157 6.93 -6.57 -10.89
CA LEU A 157 6.07 -6.49 -12.07
C LEU A 157 5.61 -7.87 -12.55
N GLU A 158 6.48 -8.88 -12.55
CA GLU A 158 6.11 -10.27 -12.88
C GLU A 158 5.01 -10.79 -11.96
N ILE A 159 5.15 -10.58 -10.64
CA ILE A 159 4.15 -11.02 -9.65
C ILE A 159 2.85 -10.26 -9.82
N ALA A 160 2.92 -8.93 -10.02
CA ALA A 160 1.74 -8.11 -10.21
C ALA A 160 0.95 -8.54 -11.47
N ARG A 161 1.63 -8.84 -12.57
CA ARG A 161 0.99 -9.37 -13.79
C ARG A 161 0.36 -10.74 -13.56
N GLY A 162 1.07 -11.66 -12.90
CA GLY A 162 0.52 -12.98 -12.58
C GLY A 162 -0.76 -12.89 -11.74
N LEU A 163 -0.77 -12.06 -10.70
CA LEU A 163 -1.96 -11.82 -9.88
C LEU A 163 -3.08 -11.14 -10.68
N ALA A 164 -2.75 -10.21 -11.56
CA ALA A 164 -3.73 -9.55 -12.42
C ALA A 164 -4.37 -10.53 -13.41
N GLU A 165 -3.61 -11.45 -13.98
CA GLU A 165 -4.13 -12.51 -14.85
C GLU A 165 -5.01 -13.49 -14.07
N GLU A 166 -4.57 -13.96 -12.90
CA GLU A 166 -5.32 -14.89 -12.06
C GLU A 166 -6.66 -14.33 -11.57
N ASN A 167 -6.74 -13.02 -11.31
CA ASN A 167 -7.92 -12.35 -10.78
C ASN A 167 -8.71 -11.55 -11.83
N GLY A 168 -8.28 -11.51 -13.07
CA GLY A 168 -8.94 -10.75 -14.14
C GLY A 168 -8.76 -9.22 -14.04
N TRP A 169 -7.74 -8.74 -13.34
CA TRP A 169 -7.47 -7.32 -13.12
C TRP A 169 -6.66 -6.63 -14.22
N GLY A 170 -6.23 -7.38 -15.24
CA GLY A 170 -5.34 -6.90 -16.29
C GLY A 170 -6.00 -6.01 -17.34
N HIS A 171 -7.33 -5.90 -17.36
CA HIS A 171 -8.06 -5.09 -18.31
C HIS A 171 -8.69 -3.89 -17.63
N ALA A 172 -8.37 -2.68 -18.07
CA ALA A 172 -9.18 -1.52 -17.76
C ALA A 172 -10.54 -1.72 -18.41
N GLU A 173 -11.61 -1.72 -17.65
CA GLU A 173 -12.95 -1.74 -18.22
C GLU A 173 -13.09 -0.52 -19.14
N ALA A 174 -13.28 -0.78 -20.45
CA ALA A 174 -13.60 0.27 -21.41
C ALA A 174 -15.03 0.74 -21.11
N ASN A 175 -15.15 1.92 -20.49
CA ASN A 175 -16.43 2.60 -20.30
C ASN A 175 -16.69 3.52 -21.49
#